data_986c2606069d72553b4ff961794497eb
#
_entry.id   986c2606069d72553b4ff961794497eb
#
_cell.length_a   1.000
_cell.length_b   1.000
_cell.length_c   1.000
_cell.angle_alpha   90.00
_cell.angle_beta   90.00
_cell.angle_gamma   90.00
#
_symmetry.space_group_name_H-M   'P 1'
#
loop_
_entity.id
_entity.type
_entity.pdbx_description
1 polymer ?
#
loop_
_entity_poly.entity_id
_entity_poly.type
_entity_poly.pdbx_seq_one_letter_code
_entity_poly.pdbx_strand_id
1 'polypeptide(L)'
;MKEEYVDELDDTLDDVEPVVDNPAELYEHFRVVVDKGQSQVRVDKYLFERLVNSSRNRIQKAADAGLIMANGKPVKSSYKVKPCDVLTVMMDRPRYDNDIIPEDIPLDIVYEDNDLMVVNKPAGLVVHPGCGNYHGTLVNAIAWHLKDNPKYDPNDPQVGLVHRIDKDTSGLLVVAKTPDAKTHLGLQFYNKTTKRKYNALVWGVVENNEGTIEGNIGRNPKDRMQMAVLSDPAQGKHAVTHYRVLERLGYVTLVECVLETGRTHQIRVHMKHIGHTLFNDERYGGNEILKGTHFSKYKQFVNNCFETCPRQALHDMTLGFVHPRTGEEMFFTSPLPEDMTNLIDKWRNYLSNREEL
;
A
#
# COMPACT_ATOMS: atom_id res chain seq x y z
N MET A 1 8.86 7.51 -20.24
CA MET A 1 9.41 7.83 -18.90
C MET A 1 8.37 8.40 -17.92
N LYS A 2 7.44 9.28 -18.34
CA LYS A 2 6.36 9.77 -17.46
C LYS A 2 5.24 8.75 -17.20
N GLU A 3 5.00 7.82 -18.13
CA GLU A 3 3.92 6.82 -18.04
C GLU A 3 4.23 5.65 -17.08
N GLU A 4 5.50 5.22 -17.00
CA GLU A 4 5.92 4.14 -16.08
C GLU A 4 5.96 4.55 -14.61
N TYR A 5 6.22 5.83 -14.33
CA TYR A 5 6.26 6.36 -12.97
C TYR A 5 4.87 6.45 -12.34
N VAL A 6 3.84 6.74 -13.15
CA VAL A 6 2.43 6.76 -12.72
C VAL A 6 1.94 5.34 -12.40
N ASP A 7 2.46 4.32 -13.08
CA ASP A 7 2.00 2.93 -12.95
C ASP A 7 2.39 2.30 -11.58
N GLU A 8 3.51 2.69 -10.96
CA GLU A 8 3.88 2.18 -9.62
C GLU A 8 3.02 2.76 -8.48
N LEU A 9 2.47 3.96 -8.66
CA LEU A 9 1.55 4.57 -7.71
C LEU A 9 0.08 4.21 -8.00
N ASP A 10 -0.26 3.86 -9.23
CA ASP A 10 -1.62 3.47 -9.65
C ASP A 10 -2.03 2.06 -9.15
N ASP A 11 -1.07 1.17 -8.90
CA ASP A 11 -1.31 -0.11 -8.19
C ASP A 11 -1.91 0.11 -6.78
N THR A 12 -1.86 1.33 -6.27
CA THR A 12 -2.33 1.70 -4.92
C THR A 12 -3.83 1.94 -4.83
N LEU A 13 -4.48 2.26 -5.93
CA LEU A 13 -5.93 2.51 -5.97
C LEU A 13 -6.75 1.19 -6.01
N ASP A 14 -6.10 0.06 -6.33
CA ASP A 14 -6.75 -1.26 -6.35
C ASP A 14 -6.77 -1.97 -4.98
N ASP A 15 -6.10 -1.44 -3.94
CA ASP A 15 -6.01 -2.06 -2.61
C ASP A 15 -7.20 -1.79 -1.69
N VAL A 16 -8.23 -1.22 -2.26
CA VAL A 16 -9.38 -0.79 -1.50
C VAL A 16 -10.41 -1.89 -1.46
N GLU A 17 -10.75 -2.36 -0.25
CA GLU A 17 -11.89 -3.26 -0.03
C GLU A 17 -13.16 -2.60 -0.57
N PRO A 18 -13.95 -3.29 -1.40
CA PRO A 18 -15.28 -2.83 -1.70
C PRO A 18 -16.11 -2.95 -0.42
N VAL A 19 -16.34 -1.83 0.25
CA VAL A 19 -17.50 -1.76 1.16
C VAL A 19 -18.71 -1.82 0.25
N VAL A 20 -19.41 -2.96 0.28
CA VAL A 20 -20.66 -3.17 -0.42
C VAL A 20 -21.72 -2.39 0.35
N ASP A 21 -21.79 -1.09 0.12
CA ASP A 21 -22.98 -0.32 0.39
C ASP A 21 -23.97 -0.62 -0.74
N ASN A 22 -24.87 -1.54 -0.46
CA ASN A 22 -26.02 -1.90 -1.29
C ASN A 22 -25.71 -2.29 -2.77
N PRO A 23 -25.68 -3.59 -3.14
CA PRO A 23 -25.28 -4.06 -4.47
C PRO A 23 -26.23 -3.70 -5.63
N ALA A 24 -27.23 -2.83 -5.40
CA ALA A 24 -28.25 -2.45 -6.36
C ALA A 24 -28.13 -1.02 -6.87
N GLU A 25 -27.23 -0.17 -6.35
CA GLU A 25 -27.18 1.24 -6.70
C GLU A 25 -25.91 1.55 -7.53
N LEU A 26 -26.12 1.99 -8.79
CA LEU A 26 -25.05 2.42 -9.67
C LEU A 26 -24.97 3.96 -9.66
N TYR A 27 -23.78 4.47 -9.44
CA TYR A 27 -23.47 5.91 -9.39
C TYR A 27 -22.79 6.38 -10.68
N GLU A 28 -23.16 7.57 -11.16
CA GLU A 28 -22.54 8.17 -12.33
C GLU A 28 -21.18 8.79 -11.97
N HIS A 29 -20.10 8.26 -12.55
CA HIS A 29 -18.73 8.72 -12.33
C HIS A 29 -18.21 9.65 -13.40
N PHE A 30 -18.70 9.52 -14.62
CA PHE A 30 -18.30 10.37 -15.74
C PHE A 30 -19.45 10.52 -16.72
N ARG A 31 -19.60 11.73 -17.23
CA ARG A 31 -20.59 12.07 -18.28
C ARG A 31 -19.92 12.93 -19.34
N VAL A 32 -20.17 12.59 -20.59
CA VAL A 32 -19.75 13.43 -21.74
C VAL A 32 -20.79 13.36 -22.84
N VAL A 33 -21.00 14.49 -23.48
CA VAL A 33 -21.82 14.57 -24.71
C VAL A 33 -20.87 14.57 -25.89
N VAL A 34 -21.07 13.64 -26.80
CA VAL A 34 -20.24 13.49 -28.00
C VAL A 34 -20.46 14.67 -28.93
N ASP A 35 -19.40 15.31 -29.38
CA ASP A 35 -19.41 16.47 -30.26
C ASP A 35 -20.20 16.21 -31.56
N LYS A 36 -20.89 17.25 -32.08
CA LYS A 36 -21.68 17.14 -33.33
C LYS A 36 -20.85 16.76 -34.54
N GLY A 37 -19.57 17.11 -34.55
CA GLY A 37 -18.63 16.79 -35.63
C GLY A 37 -17.79 15.54 -35.40
N GLN A 38 -18.05 14.75 -34.33
CA GLN A 38 -17.30 13.58 -34.01
C GLN A 38 -17.45 12.46 -35.05
N SER A 39 -16.34 11.99 -35.58
CA SER A 39 -16.31 10.80 -36.41
C SER A 39 -16.64 9.54 -35.59
N GLN A 40 -17.16 8.51 -36.26
CA GLN A 40 -17.50 7.25 -35.60
C GLN A 40 -16.23 6.54 -35.11
N VAL A 41 -15.99 6.58 -33.80
CA VAL A 41 -14.90 5.92 -33.09
C VAL A 41 -15.50 4.92 -32.09
N ARG A 42 -14.80 3.84 -31.78
CA ARG A 42 -15.22 2.91 -30.72
C ARG A 42 -15.26 3.62 -29.37
N VAL A 43 -16.26 3.32 -28.55
CA VAL A 43 -16.45 3.94 -27.22
C VAL A 43 -15.25 3.72 -26.31
N ASP A 44 -14.59 2.55 -26.35
CA ASP A 44 -13.40 2.26 -25.57
C ASP A 44 -12.23 3.20 -25.92
N LYS A 45 -12.05 3.53 -27.20
CA LYS A 45 -11.05 4.49 -27.66
C LYS A 45 -11.43 5.93 -27.31
N TYR A 46 -12.71 6.29 -27.52
CA TYR A 46 -13.22 7.62 -27.24
C TYR A 46 -13.11 8.00 -25.77
N LEU A 47 -13.45 7.06 -24.88
CA LEU A 47 -13.35 7.28 -23.43
C LEU A 47 -11.89 7.25 -22.94
N PHE A 48 -11.01 6.43 -23.53
CA PHE A 48 -9.59 6.39 -23.17
C PHE A 48 -8.89 7.74 -23.36
N GLU A 49 -9.26 8.48 -24.40
CA GLU A 49 -8.71 9.83 -24.68
C GLU A 49 -9.23 10.91 -23.71
N ARG A 50 -10.26 10.62 -22.91
CA ARG A 50 -10.97 11.62 -22.06
C ARG A 50 -10.98 11.28 -20.57
N LEU A 51 -10.76 10.03 -20.22
CA LEU A 51 -10.67 9.58 -18.83
C LEU A 51 -9.22 9.67 -18.37
N VAL A 52 -8.96 10.48 -17.37
CA VAL A 52 -7.68 10.54 -16.70
C VAL A 52 -7.52 9.26 -15.87
N ASN A 53 -6.33 8.64 -15.86
CA ASN A 53 -5.98 7.45 -15.09
C ASN A 53 -6.83 6.19 -15.41
N SER A 54 -7.20 5.98 -16.66
CA SER A 54 -7.94 4.78 -17.06
C SER A 54 -7.27 4.09 -18.24
N SER A 55 -6.96 2.79 -18.11
CA SER A 55 -6.45 2.01 -19.24
C SER A 55 -7.57 1.56 -20.16
N ARG A 56 -7.25 1.37 -21.45
CA ARG A 56 -8.22 0.87 -22.43
C ARG A 56 -8.81 -0.49 -22.03
N ASN A 57 -8.02 -1.36 -21.44
CA ASN A 57 -8.47 -2.67 -20.94
C ASN A 57 -9.50 -2.51 -19.80
N ARG A 58 -9.30 -1.56 -18.90
CA ARG A 58 -10.24 -1.25 -17.81
C ARG A 58 -11.59 -0.76 -18.36
N ILE A 59 -11.55 0.10 -19.39
CA ILE A 59 -12.76 0.59 -20.07
C ILE A 59 -13.50 -0.57 -20.76
N GLN A 60 -12.78 -1.49 -21.39
CA GLN A 60 -13.40 -2.67 -22.04
C GLN A 60 -14.08 -3.56 -21.02
N LYS A 61 -13.43 -3.86 -19.89
CA LYS A 61 -14.02 -4.64 -18.79
C LYS A 61 -15.26 -3.95 -18.20
N ALA A 62 -15.23 -2.63 -18.02
CA ALA A 62 -16.38 -1.86 -17.57
C ALA A 62 -17.55 -1.93 -18.57
N ALA A 63 -17.29 -1.87 -19.89
CA ALA A 63 -18.31 -2.03 -20.91
C ALA A 63 -18.91 -3.45 -20.92
N ASP A 64 -18.08 -4.48 -20.73
CA ASP A 64 -18.54 -5.88 -20.67
C ASP A 64 -19.37 -6.14 -19.41
N ALA A 65 -19.10 -5.41 -18.31
CA ALA A 65 -19.89 -5.43 -17.09
C ALA A 65 -21.18 -4.56 -17.16
N GLY A 66 -21.45 -3.90 -18.32
CA GLY A 66 -22.64 -3.05 -18.50
C GLY A 66 -22.56 -1.69 -17.81
N LEU A 67 -21.37 -1.27 -17.37
CA LEU A 67 -21.15 -0.02 -16.64
C LEU A 67 -20.89 1.20 -17.54
N ILE A 68 -20.79 1.00 -18.86
CA ILE A 68 -20.71 2.09 -19.84
C ILE A 68 -22.03 2.17 -20.58
N MET A 69 -22.65 3.35 -20.53
CA MET A 69 -23.95 3.59 -21.16
C MET A 69 -23.83 4.64 -22.27
N ALA A 70 -24.62 4.47 -23.32
CA ALA A 70 -24.89 5.49 -24.32
C ALA A 70 -26.40 5.79 -24.30
N ASN A 71 -26.76 7.04 -24.09
CA ASN A 71 -28.14 7.50 -23.98
C ASN A 71 -28.98 6.67 -22.98
N GLY A 72 -28.39 6.36 -21.81
CA GLY A 72 -29.02 5.60 -20.73
C GLY A 72 -29.12 4.09 -20.97
N LYS A 73 -28.49 3.54 -22.01
CA LYS A 73 -28.48 2.08 -22.29
C LYS A 73 -27.06 1.53 -22.26
N PRO A 74 -26.83 0.38 -21.63
CA PRO A 74 -25.52 -0.28 -21.63
C PRO A 74 -25.03 -0.58 -23.05
N VAL A 75 -23.75 -0.32 -23.31
CA VAL A 75 -23.13 -0.55 -24.61
C VAL A 75 -21.86 -1.39 -24.47
N LYS A 76 -21.56 -2.20 -25.50
CA LYS A 76 -20.30 -2.98 -25.57
C LYS A 76 -19.12 -2.08 -25.92
N SER A 77 -17.91 -2.51 -25.58
CA SER A 77 -16.66 -1.79 -25.88
C SER A 77 -16.48 -1.44 -27.36
N SER A 78 -17.09 -2.23 -28.27
CA SER A 78 -17.07 -2.02 -29.71
C SER A 78 -18.10 -1.00 -30.24
N TYR A 79 -18.98 -0.47 -29.37
CA TYR A 79 -19.97 0.53 -29.75
C TYR A 79 -19.28 1.72 -30.43
N LYS A 80 -19.81 2.15 -31.59
CA LYS A 80 -19.32 3.33 -32.29
C LYS A 80 -20.13 4.55 -31.84
N VAL A 81 -19.46 5.49 -31.21
CA VAL A 81 -20.08 6.72 -30.75
C VAL A 81 -20.67 7.52 -31.90
N LYS A 82 -21.84 8.13 -31.70
CA LYS A 82 -22.54 8.98 -32.65
C LYS A 82 -22.53 10.42 -32.16
N PRO A 83 -22.58 11.41 -33.07
CA PRO A 83 -22.79 12.81 -32.67
C PRO A 83 -23.97 12.97 -31.72
N CYS A 84 -23.78 13.74 -30.68
CA CYS A 84 -24.73 14.01 -29.60
C CYS A 84 -25.11 12.82 -28.70
N ASP A 85 -24.43 11.68 -28.79
CA ASP A 85 -24.59 10.63 -27.79
C ASP A 85 -24.20 11.17 -26.39
N VAL A 86 -25.00 10.84 -25.39
CA VAL A 86 -24.68 11.06 -23.99
C VAL A 86 -24.06 9.78 -23.47
N LEU A 87 -22.74 9.80 -23.25
CA LEU A 87 -22.03 8.67 -22.69
C LEU A 87 -21.87 8.86 -21.17
N THR A 88 -22.18 7.81 -20.40
CA THR A 88 -21.97 7.78 -18.95
C THR A 88 -21.19 6.55 -18.54
N VAL A 89 -20.30 6.72 -17.57
CA VAL A 89 -19.61 5.63 -16.90
C VAL A 89 -20.19 5.51 -15.51
N MET A 90 -20.74 4.33 -15.21
CA MET A 90 -21.36 4.00 -13.93
C MET A 90 -20.41 3.15 -13.10
N MET A 91 -20.49 3.26 -11.79
CA MET A 91 -19.78 2.40 -10.83
C MET A 91 -20.72 2.00 -9.70
N ASP A 92 -20.39 0.90 -9.03
CA ASP A 92 -21.10 0.36 -7.86
C ASP A 92 -20.79 1.10 -6.55
N ARG A 93 -20.18 2.27 -6.65
CA ARG A 93 -19.77 3.12 -5.51
C ARG A 93 -20.04 4.58 -5.82
N PRO A 94 -20.30 5.45 -4.83
CA PRO A 94 -20.44 6.87 -5.01
C PRO A 94 -19.21 7.48 -5.69
N ARG A 95 -19.41 8.56 -6.46
CA ARG A 95 -18.30 9.35 -6.98
C ARG A 95 -17.54 9.94 -5.80
N TYR A 96 -16.29 9.54 -5.66
CA TYR A 96 -15.39 10.15 -4.74
C TYR A 96 -14.71 11.32 -5.49
N ASP A 97 -15.00 12.51 -5.09
CA ASP A 97 -14.21 13.68 -5.50
C ASP A 97 -12.87 13.54 -4.78
N ASN A 98 -11.78 13.35 -5.55
CA ASN A 98 -10.44 13.11 -5.03
C ASN A 98 -9.85 14.33 -4.30
N ASP A 99 -10.68 15.24 -3.82
CA ASP A 99 -10.24 16.38 -3.04
C ASP A 99 -9.74 15.92 -1.67
N ILE A 100 -8.47 16.09 -1.45
CA ILE A 100 -7.88 15.82 -0.13
C ILE A 100 -8.35 16.92 0.82
N ILE A 101 -9.24 16.60 1.73
CA ILE A 101 -9.72 17.52 2.75
C ILE A 101 -8.65 17.60 3.86
N PRO A 102 -8.05 18.78 4.13
CA PRO A 102 -7.12 18.95 5.22
C PRO A 102 -7.78 18.67 6.58
N GLU A 103 -7.16 17.82 7.40
CA GLU A 103 -7.65 17.44 8.73
C GLU A 103 -6.55 17.62 9.77
N ASP A 104 -6.90 18.19 10.92
CA ASP A 104 -5.96 18.41 12.05
C ASP A 104 -5.70 17.11 12.80
N ILE A 105 -4.85 16.27 12.20
CA ILE A 105 -4.42 15.00 12.76
C ILE A 105 -2.96 15.13 13.18
N PRO A 106 -2.58 14.78 14.41
CA PRO A 106 -1.20 14.88 14.89
C PRO A 106 -0.24 14.04 14.03
N LEU A 107 0.88 14.64 13.64
CA LEU A 107 1.98 13.99 12.92
C LEU A 107 3.20 13.87 13.84
N ASP A 108 3.81 12.68 13.88
CA ASP A 108 5.14 12.48 14.48
C ASP A 108 6.20 12.81 13.42
N ILE A 109 6.64 14.07 13.39
CA ILE A 109 7.61 14.60 12.43
C ILE A 109 9.01 14.42 12.99
N VAL A 110 9.78 13.51 12.37
CA VAL A 110 11.18 13.20 12.76
C VAL A 110 12.14 14.26 12.21
N TYR A 111 11.85 14.80 11.05
CA TYR A 111 12.65 15.84 10.39
C TYR A 111 11.76 16.67 9.46
N GLU A 112 12.06 17.95 9.36
CA GLU A 112 11.41 18.84 8.41
C GLU A 112 12.33 20.00 8.00
N ASP A 113 12.32 20.32 6.71
CA ASP A 113 12.95 21.52 6.15
C ASP A 113 12.03 22.19 5.09
N ASN A 114 12.61 23.01 4.21
CA ASN A 114 11.86 23.71 3.18
C ASN A 114 11.42 22.82 2.00
N ASP A 115 12.01 21.64 1.83
CA ASP A 115 11.86 20.80 0.65
C ASP A 115 11.15 19.47 0.94
N LEU A 116 11.34 18.95 2.13
CA LEU A 116 10.78 17.66 2.54
C LEU A 116 10.48 17.60 4.04
N MET A 117 9.73 16.58 4.43
CA MET A 117 9.62 16.14 5.82
C MET A 117 9.68 14.61 5.90
N VAL A 118 10.15 14.10 7.04
CA VAL A 118 10.15 12.68 7.38
C VAL A 118 9.19 12.49 8.54
N VAL A 119 8.20 11.63 8.36
CA VAL A 119 7.20 11.31 9.39
C VAL A 119 7.33 9.87 9.83
N ASN A 120 7.12 9.62 11.12
CA ASN A 120 7.01 8.29 11.69
C ASN A 120 5.52 7.94 11.80
N LYS A 121 5.01 7.20 10.82
CA LYS A 121 3.60 6.84 10.75
C LYS A 121 3.23 5.83 11.84
N PRO A 122 2.22 6.07 12.68
CA PRO A 122 1.71 5.05 13.58
C PRO A 122 1.01 3.92 12.79
N ALA A 123 0.92 2.75 13.39
CA ALA A 123 0.06 1.68 12.88
C ALA A 123 -1.42 2.08 12.96
N GLY A 124 -2.24 1.53 12.08
CA GLY A 124 -3.68 1.85 11.99
C GLY A 124 -4.00 3.07 11.14
N LEU A 125 -3.01 3.94 10.85
CA LEU A 125 -3.20 5.11 9.99
C LEU A 125 -3.03 4.73 8.51
N VAL A 126 -4.10 4.89 7.74
CA VAL A 126 -4.06 4.73 6.27
C VAL A 126 -3.24 5.86 5.66
N VAL A 127 -2.42 5.56 4.66
CA VAL A 127 -1.58 6.58 4.01
C VAL A 127 -2.39 7.48 3.10
N HIS A 128 -3.20 6.92 2.21
CA HIS A 128 -3.97 7.67 1.21
C HIS A 128 -5.45 7.26 1.23
N PRO A 129 -6.39 8.20 1.06
CA PRO A 129 -7.81 7.88 0.99
C PRO A 129 -8.11 6.79 -0.04
N GLY A 130 -9.05 5.94 0.32
CA GLY A 130 -9.53 4.86 -0.52
C GLY A 130 -10.84 4.30 0.00
N CYS A 131 -11.45 3.29 -0.66
CA CYS A 131 -12.75 2.73 -0.25
C CYS A 131 -12.79 2.38 1.25
N GLY A 132 -13.76 2.88 1.98
CA GLY A 132 -13.90 2.68 3.42
C GLY A 132 -13.00 3.56 4.31
N ASN A 133 -12.05 4.32 3.73
CA ASN A 133 -11.16 5.22 4.48
C ASN A 133 -11.00 6.53 3.70
N TYR A 134 -12.06 7.30 3.56
CA TYR A 134 -12.08 8.55 2.78
C TYR A 134 -11.51 9.74 3.54
N HIS A 135 -11.46 9.65 4.86
CA HIS A 135 -11.01 10.66 5.81
C HIS A 135 -10.08 10.04 6.84
N GLY A 136 -9.43 10.88 7.64
CA GLY A 136 -8.58 10.42 8.72
C GLY A 136 -7.30 9.75 8.24
N THR A 137 -6.78 10.09 7.05
CA THR A 137 -5.59 9.48 6.47
C THR A 137 -4.35 10.36 6.66
N LEU A 138 -3.17 9.78 6.43
CA LEU A 138 -1.91 10.52 6.52
C LEU A 138 -1.89 11.73 5.58
N VAL A 139 -2.40 11.59 4.34
CA VAL A 139 -2.44 12.74 3.41
C VAL A 139 -3.38 13.84 3.86
N ASN A 140 -4.49 13.55 4.58
CA ASN A 140 -5.34 14.58 5.16
C ASN A 140 -4.58 15.38 6.24
N ALA A 141 -3.79 14.69 7.08
CA ALA A 141 -2.92 15.32 8.07
C ALA A 141 -1.81 16.16 7.44
N ILE A 142 -1.15 15.64 6.40
CA ILE A 142 -0.10 16.35 5.66
C ILE A 142 -0.68 17.60 4.99
N ALA A 143 -1.84 17.50 4.35
CA ALA A 143 -2.51 18.62 3.72
C ALA A 143 -2.83 19.73 4.74
N TRP A 144 -3.25 19.37 5.96
CA TRP A 144 -3.45 20.31 7.04
C TRP A 144 -2.15 20.98 7.48
N HIS A 145 -1.10 20.21 7.69
CA HIS A 145 0.21 20.71 8.09
C HIS A 145 0.81 21.68 7.05
N LEU A 146 0.60 21.39 5.76
CA LEU A 146 1.17 22.16 4.65
C LEU A 146 0.25 23.27 4.10
N LYS A 147 -0.97 23.44 4.60
CA LYS A 147 -1.98 24.37 4.04
C LYS A 147 -1.50 25.83 3.89
N ASP A 148 -0.63 26.28 4.80
CA ASP A 148 -0.09 27.64 4.80
C ASP A 148 1.30 27.74 4.13
N ASN A 149 1.82 26.64 3.58
CA ASN A 149 3.08 26.63 2.86
C ASN A 149 2.88 27.14 1.42
N PRO A 150 3.49 28.28 1.03
CA PRO A 150 3.29 28.85 -0.30
C PRO A 150 3.81 27.98 -1.46
N LYS A 151 4.60 26.96 -1.18
CA LYS A 151 5.11 26.00 -2.17
C LYS A 151 4.27 24.72 -2.26
N TYR A 152 3.30 24.56 -1.37
CA TYR A 152 2.39 23.42 -1.40
C TYR A 152 1.39 23.58 -2.56
N ASP A 153 1.28 22.52 -3.37
CA ASP A 153 0.24 22.46 -4.42
C ASP A 153 -1.00 21.74 -3.85
N PRO A 154 -2.09 22.48 -3.59
CA PRO A 154 -3.33 21.89 -3.08
C PRO A 154 -4.02 20.96 -4.12
N ASN A 155 -3.62 21.03 -5.39
CA ASN A 155 -4.15 20.16 -6.45
C ASN A 155 -3.32 18.88 -6.64
N ASP A 156 -2.23 18.71 -5.88
CA ASP A 156 -1.48 17.44 -5.90
C ASP A 156 -2.28 16.35 -5.17
N PRO A 157 -2.86 15.37 -5.88
CA PRO A 157 -3.68 14.33 -5.26
C PRO A 157 -2.88 13.40 -4.34
N GLN A 158 -1.56 13.44 -4.42
CA GLN A 158 -0.65 12.64 -3.60
C GLN A 158 -0.06 13.42 -2.42
N VAL A 159 -0.30 14.73 -2.36
CA VAL A 159 0.14 15.61 -1.26
C VAL A 159 1.64 15.41 -0.95
N GLY A 160 2.47 15.34 -1.99
CA GLY A 160 3.91 15.16 -1.85
C GLY A 160 4.39 13.73 -1.51
N LEU A 161 3.52 12.75 -1.40
CA LEU A 161 3.92 11.35 -1.20
C LEU A 161 4.67 10.81 -2.41
N VAL A 162 5.73 10.07 -2.15
CA VAL A 162 6.58 9.39 -3.14
C VAL A 162 6.66 7.88 -2.90
N HIS A 163 6.19 7.41 -1.74
CA HIS A 163 6.05 6.00 -1.38
C HIS A 163 5.00 5.82 -0.29
N ARG A 164 4.72 4.57 0.04
CA ARG A 164 3.75 4.22 1.08
C ARG A 164 4.16 2.97 1.84
N ILE A 165 3.58 2.80 3.02
CA ILE A 165 3.56 1.56 3.80
C ILE A 165 2.09 1.19 4.11
N ASP A 166 1.84 -0.06 4.48
CA ASP A 166 0.48 -0.55 4.77
C ASP A 166 -0.16 0.18 5.96
N LYS A 167 -1.49 0.16 6.04
CA LYS A 167 -2.27 0.75 7.13
C LYS A 167 -1.69 0.40 8.50
N ASP A 168 -1.52 -0.89 8.76
CA ASP A 168 -1.11 -1.40 10.07
C ASP A 168 0.41 -1.62 10.19
N THR A 169 1.19 -1.22 9.19
CA THR A 169 2.63 -1.09 9.27
C THR A 169 2.98 0.28 9.83
N SER A 170 3.82 0.32 10.86
CA SER A 170 4.37 1.57 11.43
C SER A 170 5.73 1.90 10.82
N GLY A 171 6.18 3.15 10.95
CA GLY A 171 7.54 3.56 10.61
C GLY A 171 7.65 4.73 9.66
N LEU A 172 8.83 4.88 9.08
CA LEU A 172 9.26 6.11 8.42
C LEU A 172 8.72 6.27 7.01
N LEU A 173 8.25 7.48 6.70
CA LEU A 173 7.93 7.93 5.35
C LEU A 173 8.57 9.29 5.08
N VAL A 174 9.04 9.51 3.85
CA VAL A 174 9.42 10.84 3.36
C VAL A 174 8.30 11.44 2.50
N VAL A 175 8.05 12.72 2.73
CA VAL A 175 7.05 13.53 2.04
C VAL A 175 7.75 14.74 1.44
N ALA A 176 7.56 14.97 0.16
CA ALA A 176 8.05 16.15 -0.52
C ALA A 176 7.13 17.35 -0.25
N LYS A 177 7.73 18.53 0.00
CA LYS A 177 7.00 19.80 0.21
C LYS A 177 7.01 20.69 -1.04
N THR A 178 7.75 20.29 -2.07
CA THR A 178 7.86 21.02 -3.33
C THR A 178 7.79 20.05 -4.51
N PRO A 179 7.32 20.49 -5.71
CA PRO A 179 7.29 19.65 -6.91
C PRO A 179 8.65 19.11 -7.33
N ASP A 180 9.70 19.94 -7.17
CA ASP A 180 11.09 19.52 -7.51
C ASP A 180 11.56 18.41 -6.57
N ALA A 181 11.32 18.56 -5.25
CA ALA A 181 11.64 17.52 -4.28
C ALA A 181 10.86 16.23 -4.55
N LYS A 182 9.57 16.33 -4.91
CA LYS A 182 8.75 15.18 -5.27
C LYS A 182 9.34 14.42 -6.46
N THR A 183 9.73 15.14 -7.51
CA THR A 183 10.34 14.53 -8.70
C THR A 183 11.66 13.84 -8.36
N HIS A 184 12.55 14.50 -7.61
CA HIS A 184 13.84 13.93 -7.23
C HIS A 184 13.74 12.73 -6.31
N LEU A 185 12.90 12.81 -5.27
CA LEU A 185 12.67 11.68 -4.36
C LEU A 185 12.00 10.53 -5.11
N GLY A 186 10.99 10.81 -5.93
CA GLY A 186 10.33 9.81 -6.74
C GLY A 186 11.28 9.04 -7.65
N LEU A 187 12.23 9.72 -8.29
CA LEU A 187 13.29 9.08 -9.10
C LEU A 187 14.19 8.16 -8.25
N GLN A 188 14.47 8.50 -6.99
CA GLN A 188 15.28 7.65 -6.12
C GLN A 188 14.52 6.36 -5.74
N PHE A 189 13.22 6.44 -5.49
CA PHE A 189 12.39 5.24 -5.28
C PHE A 189 12.30 4.39 -6.56
N TYR A 190 12.08 5.01 -7.71
CA TYR A 190 12.03 4.33 -9.00
C TYR A 190 13.37 3.63 -9.32
N ASN A 191 14.50 4.32 -9.14
CA ASN A 191 15.85 3.79 -9.38
C ASN A 191 16.32 2.85 -8.24
N LYS A 192 15.51 2.66 -7.18
CA LYS A 192 15.82 1.77 -6.04
C LYS A 192 17.11 2.17 -5.30
N THR A 193 17.41 3.46 -5.25
CA THR A 193 18.60 3.99 -4.55
C THR A 193 18.34 4.33 -3.09
N THR A 194 17.07 4.32 -2.66
CA THR A 194 16.67 4.52 -1.26
C THR A 194 17.05 3.31 -0.41
N LYS A 195 17.49 3.58 0.83
CA LYS A 195 17.89 2.54 1.80
C LYS A 195 16.76 2.36 2.83
N ARG A 196 16.10 1.22 2.83
CA ARG A 196 15.00 0.93 3.77
C ARG A 196 15.20 -0.42 4.43
N LYS A 197 15.01 -0.46 5.74
CA LYS A 197 15.05 -1.68 6.53
C LYS A 197 13.80 -1.79 7.38
N TYR A 198 13.20 -2.96 7.35
CA TYR A 198 12.03 -3.31 8.12
C TYR A 198 12.38 -4.36 9.16
N ASN A 199 11.79 -4.28 10.33
CA ASN A 199 11.79 -5.37 11.29
C ASN A 199 10.43 -6.07 11.28
N ALA A 200 10.45 -7.39 11.18
CA ALA A 200 9.27 -8.22 11.21
C ALA A 200 9.43 -9.36 12.22
N LEU A 201 8.39 -9.63 13.01
CA LEU A 201 8.28 -10.86 13.77
C LEU A 201 7.48 -11.87 12.96
N VAL A 202 8.05 -13.04 12.70
CA VAL A 202 7.45 -14.09 11.87
C VAL A 202 7.25 -15.39 12.63
N TRP A 203 6.26 -16.18 12.23
CA TRP A 203 6.02 -17.50 12.76
C TRP A 203 7.11 -18.51 12.33
N GLY A 204 7.52 -19.33 13.26
CA GLY A 204 8.47 -20.42 13.08
C GLY A 204 9.93 -20.01 13.24
N VAL A 205 10.78 -21.00 13.20
CA VAL A 205 12.24 -20.83 13.24
C VAL A 205 12.73 -20.69 11.80
N VAL A 206 13.23 -19.51 11.44
CA VAL A 206 13.90 -19.30 10.16
C VAL A 206 15.29 -19.91 10.25
N GLU A 207 15.54 -20.99 9.51
CA GLU A 207 16.75 -21.81 9.66
C GLU A 207 18.01 -21.05 9.20
N ASN A 208 17.97 -20.46 8.02
CA ASN A 208 19.08 -19.70 7.46
C ASN A 208 19.21 -18.34 8.13
N ASN A 209 20.43 -17.92 8.47
CA ASN A 209 20.67 -16.63 9.11
C ASN A 209 20.35 -15.45 8.20
N GLU A 210 20.45 -15.64 6.90
CA GLU A 210 20.13 -14.65 5.87
C GLU A 210 19.64 -15.35 4.60
N GLY A 211 18.94 -14.62 3.75
CA GLY A 211 18.47 -15.15 2.48
C GLY A 211 17.83 -14.08 1.61
N THR A 212 17.55 -14.48 0.39
CA THR A 212 16.85 -13.65 -0.61
C THR A 212 15.60 -14.39 -1.05
N ILE A 213 14.47 -13.67 -1.06
CA ILE A 213 13.19 -14.14 -1.57
C ILE A 213 12.90 -13.37 -2.84
N GLU A 214 12.75 -14.08 -3.93
CA GLU A 214 12.50 -13.53 -5.25
C GLU A 214 11.27 -14.17 -5.88
N GLY A 215 10.43 -13.36 -6.53
CA GLY A 215 9.25 -13.86 -7.22
C GLY A 215 8.36 -12.72 -7.74
N ASN A 216 7.44 -13.06 -8.63
CA ASN A 216 6.48 -12.10 -9.14
C ASN A 216 5.27 -12.00 -8.19
N ILE A 217 5.04 -10.81 -7.63
CA ILE A 217 3.89 -10.57 -6.76
C ILE A 217 2.73 -10.04 -7.61
N GLY A 218 1.56 -10.64 -7.44
CA GLY A 218 0.31 -10.23 -8.08
C GLY A 218 -0.89 -10.62 -7.24
N ARG A 219 -2.11 -10.26 -7.70
CA ARG A 219 -3.34 -10.63 -7.00
C ARG A 219 -3.49 -12.14 -6.93
N ASN A 220 -3.81 -12.65 -5.73
CA ASN A 220 -4.05 -14.07 -5.53
C ASN A 220 -5.29 -14.52 -6.33
N PRO A 221 -5.16 -15.51 -7.25
CA PRO A 221 -6.30 -15.97 -8.05
C PRO A 221 -7.45 -16.56 -7.23
N LYS A 222 -7.15 -17.07 -6.03
CA LYS A 222 -8.13 -17.71 -5.14
C LYS A 222 -8.79 -16.73 -4.17
N ASP A 223 -8.08 -15.67 -3.83
CA ASP A 223 -8.56 -14.63 -2.92
C ASP A 223 -8.04 -13.27 -3.39
N ARG A 224 -8.88 -12.51 -4.07
CA ARG A 224 -8.50 -11.22 -4.66
C ARG A 224 -8.14 -10.14 -3.62
N MET A 225 -8.46 -10.36 -2.36
CA MET A 225 -8.07 -9.49 -1.24
C MET A 225 -6.63 -9.69 -0.80
N GLN A 226 -5.99 -10.77 -1.25
CA GLN A 226 -4.59 -11.08 -0.96
C GLN A 226 -3.72 -10.91 -2.20
N MET A 227 -2.45 -10.60 -1.95
CA MET A 227 -1.38 -10.75 -2.93
C MET A 227 -0.72 -12.12 -2.77
N ALA A 228 -0.08 -12.62 -3.81
CA ALA A 228 0.65 -13.89 -3.78
C ALA A 228 1.86 -13.83 -4.70
N VAL A 229 2.86 -14.67 -4.40
CA VAL A 229 3.92 -14.97 -5.37
C VAL A 229 3.31 -15.89 -6.43
N LEU A 230 3.32 -15.44 -7.69
CA LEU A 230 2.72 -16.14 -8.81
C LEU A 230 3.77 -17.01 -9.51
N SER A 231 3.37 -18.23 -9.88
CA SER A 231 4.24 -19.17 -10.58
C SER A 231 4.40 -18.85 -12.08
N ASP A 232 3.46 -18.10 -12.66
CA ASP A 232 3.51 -17.70 -14.06
C ASP A 232 4.38 -16.43 -14.20
N PRO A 233 5.54 -16.49 -14.90
CA PRO A 233 6.40 -15.33 -15.09
C PRO A 233 5.75 -14.16 -15.85
N ALA A 234 4.67 -14.42 -16.59
CA ALA A 234 3.93 -13.39 -17.32
C ALA A 234 2.93 -12.63 -16.43
N GLN A 235 2.73 -13.07 -15.19
CA GLN A 235 1.78 -12.49 -14.26
C GLN A 235 2.50 -11.86 -13.07
N GLY A 236 1.90 -10.80 -12.52
CA GLY A 236 2.47 -10.07 -11.39
C GLY A 236 3.66 -9.18 -11.77
N LYS A 237 4.26 -8.60 -10.75
CA LYS A 237 5.44 -7.71 -10.89
C LYS A 237 6.61 -8.30 -10.12
N HIS A 238 7.79 -8.27 -10.71
CA HIS A 238 9.02 -8.78 -10.08
C HIS A 238 9.28 -8.09 -8.74
N ALA A 239 9.62 -8.90 -7.73
CA ALA A 239 9.88 -8.46 -6.37
C ALA A 239 11.06 -9.22 -5.76
N VAL A 240 11.89 -8.49 -5.00
CA VAL A 240 13.05 -9.04 -4.28
C VAL A 240 13.08 -8.48 -2.86
N THR A 241 13.17 -9.39 -1.89
CA THR A 241 13.32 -9.10 -0.46
C THR A 241 14.51 -9.87 0.09
N HIS A 242 15.49 -9.16 0.64
CA HIS A 242 16.56 -9.78 1.43
C HIS A 242 16.14 -9.81 2.89
N TYR A 243 16.43 -10.91 3.59
CA TYR A 243 16.20 -10.98 5.02
C TYR A 243 17.45 -11.41 5.77
N ARG A 244 17.56 -10.97 7.02
CA ARG A 244 18.55 -11.41 7.99
C ARG A 244 17.87 -11.70 9.32
N VAL A 245 18.16 -12.86 9.90
CA VAL A 245 17.68 -13.23 11.24
C VAL A 245 18.39 -12.36 12.28
N LEU A 246 17.62 -11.69 13.11
CA LEU A 246 18.12 -10.92 14.26
C LEU A 246 18.08 -11.76 15.53
N GLU A 247 16.98 -12.50 15.75
CA GLU A 247 16.79 -13.29 16.97
C GLU A 247 15.80 -14.42 16.74
N ARG A 248 16.11 -15.64 17.24
CA ARG A 248 15.20 -16.79 17.24
C ARG A 248 14.59 -16.95 18.61
N LEU A 249 13.28 -16.93 18.71
CA LEU A 249 12.52 -16.91 19.96
C LEU A 249 11.62 -18.15 20.11
N GLY A 250 12.18 -19.31 19.78
CA GLY A 250 11.52 -20.60 19.90
C GLY A 250 10.50 -20.86 18.79
N TYR A 251 9.30 -20.29 18.85
CA TYR A 251 8.25 -20.49 17.84
C TYR A 251 8.05 -19.32 16.93
N VAL A 252 8.80 -18.26 17.12
CA VAL A 252 8.83 -17.07 16.26
C VAL A 252 10.27 -16.63 16.02
N THR A 253 10.49 -15.84 14.97
CA THR A 253 11.80 -15.30 14.63
C THR A 253 11.66 -13.80 14.32
N LEU A 254 12.52 -12.98 14.92
CA LEU A 254 12.68 -11.58 14.54
C LEU A 254 13.63 -11.48 13.36
N VAL A 255 13.21 -10.89 12.28
CA VAL A 255 13.99 -10.70 11.06
C VAL A 255 14.07 -9.23 10.65
N GLU A 256 15.22 -8.83 10.10
CA GLU A 256 15.40 -7.60 9.35
C GLU A 256 15.14 -7.90 7.87
N CYS A 257 14.32 -7.08 7.19
CA CYS A 257 14.06 -7.19 5.77
C CYS A 257 14.55 -5.93 5.04
N VAL A 258 15.23 -6.12 3.91
CA VAL A 258 15.69 -5.05 3.01
C VAL A 258 15.02 -5.25 1.65
N LEU A 259 14.42 -4.19 1.11
CA LEU A 259 13.66 -4.26 -0.13
C LEU A 259 14.44 -3.68 -1.31
N GLU A 260 14.59 -4.44 -2.40
CA GLU A 260 14.98 -3.89 -3.69
C GLU A 260 13.78 -3.32 -4.46
N THR A 261 12.59 -3.82 -4.19
CA THR A 261 11.33 -3.43 -4.82
C THR A 261 10.31 -3.07 -3.75
N GLY A 262 9.27 -2.30 -4.09
CA GLY A 262 8.21 -1.90 -3.16
C GLY A 262 6.83 -2.34 -3.65
N ARG A 263 6.57 -3.66 -3.76
CA ARG A 263 5.25 -4.15 -4.18
C ARG A 263 4.29 -4.23 -2.98
N THR A 264 3.02 -4.11 -3.26
CA THR A 264 1.96 -4.21 -2.26
C THR A 264 2.13 -5.46 -1.41
N HIS A 265 2.12 -5.28 -0.08
CA HIS A 265 2.28 -6.35 0.92
C HIS A 265 3.56 -7.21 0.73
N GLN A 266 4.59 -6.71 0.07
CA GLN A 266 5.72 -7.52 -0.40
C GLN A 266 6.37 -8.37 0.70
N ILE A 267 6.75 -7.79 1.84
CA ILE A 267 7.37 -8.54 2.96
C ILE A 267 6.40 -9.61 3.48
N ARG A 268 5.13 -9.27 3.65
CA ARG A 268 4.08 -10.15 4.15
C ARG A 268 3.90 -11.38 3.24
N VAL A 269 3.82 -11.14 1.94
CA VAL A 269 3.68 -12.18 0.91
C VAL A 269 4.94 -13.04 0.80
N HIS A 270 6.12 -12.43 0.75
CA HIS A 270 7.39 -13.13 0.63
C HIS A 270 7.68 -14.02 1.85
N MET A 271 7.48 -13.50 3.06
CA MET A 271 7.68 -14.30 4.27
C MET A 271 6.66 -15.45 4.37
N LYS A 272 5.40 -15.22 4.00
CA LYS A 272 4.39 -16.30 3.88
C LYS A 272 4.81 -17.34 2.83
N HIS A 273 5.34 -16.91 1.69
CA HIS A 273 5.76 -17.78 0.60
C HIS A 273 6.83 -18.79 1.04
N ILE A 274 7.75 -18.36 1.91
CA ILE A 274 8.78 -19.25 2.47
C ILE A 274 8.33 -19.97 3.76
N GLY A 275 7.05 -19.89 4.13
CA GLY A 275 6.47 -20.62 5.28
C GLY A 275 6.57 -19.90 6.62
N HIS A 276 6.91 -18.61 6.63
CA HIS A 276 7.12 -17.78 7.83
C HIS A 276 6.18 -16.57 7.83
N THR A 277 4.86 -16.79 7.88
CA THR A 277 3.86 -15.70 7.93
C THR A 277 4.16 -14.74 9.08
N LEU A 278 3.97 -13.43 8.87
CA LEU A 278 4.14 -12.44 9.93
C LEU A 278 3.20 -12.72 11.10
N PHE A 279 3.71 -12.50 12.31
CA PHE A 279 2.95 -12.67 13.53
C PHE A 279 1.77 -11.69 13.55
N ASN A 280 0.58 -12.20 13.84
CA ASN A 280 -0.69 -11.48 13.89
C ASN A 280 -1.08 -10.77 12.57
N ASP A 281 -0.66 -11.30 11.43
CA ASP A 281 -1.10 -10.82 10.13
C ASP A 281 -2.45 -11.47 9.76
N GLU A 282 -3.55 -10.80 10.07
CA GLU A 282 -4.90 -11.31 9.85
C GLU A 282 -5.14 -11.67 8.38
N ARG A 283 -4.75 -10.80 7.46
CA ARG A 283 -4.97 -11.00 6.02
C ARG A 283 -4.26 -12.22 5.45
N TYR A 284 -3.12 -12.58 6.03
CA TYR A 284 -2.30 -13.70 5.57
C TYR A 284 -2.33 -14.91 6.50
N GLY A 285 -3.20 -14.91 7.52
CA GLY A 285 -3.44 -16.03 8.43
C GLY A 285 -2.39 -16.15 9.54
N GLY A 286 -1.69 -15.06 9.86
CA GLY A 286 -0.72 -15.01 10.96
C GLY A 286 -1.35 -14.74 12.33
N ASN A 287 -2.65 -14.45 12.39
CA ASN A 287 -3.47 -14.27 13.59
C ASN A 287 -3.97 -15.60 14.19
N GLU A 288 -3.49 -16.72 13.67
CA GLU A 288 -3.71 -18.06 14.21
C GLU A 288 -2.41 -18.63 14.77
N ILE A 289 -2.51 -19.65 15.64
CA ILE A 289 -1.34 -20.35 16.20
C ILE A 289 -0.77 -21.29 15.16
N LEU A 290 0.22 -20.80 14.41
CA LEU A 290 0.82 -21.56 13.30
C LEU A 290 1.92 -22.52 13.78
N LYS A 291 2.56 -22.24 14.91
CA LYS A 291 3.67 -23.03 15.49
C LYS A 291 3.52 -23.12 17.01
N GLY A 292 4.03 -24.19 17.59
CA GLY A 292 4.07 -24.36 19.04
C GLY A 292 3.38 -25.61 19.54
N THR A 293 2.79 -25.54 20.72
CA THR A 293 2.18 -26.69 21.41
C THR A 293 0.66 -26.57 21.51
N HIS A 294 -0.02 -27.67 21.80
CA HIS A 294 -1.49 -27.70 21.96
C HIS A 294 -1.97 -27.40 23.39
N PHE A 295 -1.04 -27.14 24.33
CA PHE A 295 -1.39 -26.88 25.72
C PHE A 295 -2.16 -25.57 25.90
N SER A 296 -3.13 -25.57 26.80
CA SER A 296 -3.99 -24.41 27.07
C SER A 296 -3.20 -23.17 27.52
N LYS A 297 -2.15 -23.37 28.35
CA LYS A 297 -1.26 -22.28 28.78
C LYS A 297 -0.53 -21.61 27.62
N TYR A 298 -0.09 -22.41 26.63
CA TYR A 298 0.53 -21.86 25.43
C TYR A 298 -0.46 -21.06 24.58
N LYS A 299 -1.66 -21.59 24.38
CA LYS A 299 -2.72 -20.89 23.65
C LYS A 299 -3.05 -19.55 24.31
N GLN A 300 -3.18 -19.54 25.64
CA GLN A 300 -3.40 -18.32 26.40
C GLN A 300 -2.25 -17.31 26.26
N PHE A 301 -1.01 -17.80 26.33
CA PHE A 301 0.18 -16.95 26.10
C PHE A 301 0.15 -16.31 24.71
N VAL A 302 -0.11 -17.08 23.64
CA VAL A 302 -0.17 -16.55 22.27
C VAL A 302 -1.31 -15.57 22.11
N ASN A 303 -2.49 -15.83 22.67
CA ASN A 303 -3.61 -14.90 22.64
C ASN A 303 -3.23 -13.56 23.29
N ASN A 304 -2.56 -13.58 24.45
CA ASN A 304 -2.05 -12.37 25.09
C ASN A 304 -0.98 -11.67 24.23
N CYS A 305 -0.23 -12.39 23.43
CA CYS A 305 0.70 -11.80 22.46
C CYS A 305 -0.05 -11.12 21.29
N PHE A 306 -1.14 -11.71 20.80
CA PHE A 306 -1.99 -11.09 19.78
C PHE A 306 -2.65 -9.80 20.30
N GLU A 307 -3.09 -9.77 21.57
CA GLU A 307 -3.62 -8.56 22.20
C GLU A 307 -2.54 -7.47 22.38
N THR A 308 -1.28 -7.86 22.62
CA THR A 308 -0.17 -6.93 22.81
C THR A 308 0.20 -6.21 21.52
N CYS A 309 0.20 -6.90 20.38
CA CYS A 309 0.44 -6.33 19.06
C CYS A 309 -0.72 -6.77 18.14
N PRO A 310 -1.87 -6.03 18.15
CA PRO A 310 -3.10 -6.43 17.47
C PRO A 310 -3.06 -6.13 15.96
N ARG A 311 -1.93 -6.39 15.31
CA ARG A 311 -1.66 -6.13 13.89
C ARG A 311 -0.50 -6.98 13.40
N GLN A 312 -0.25 -7.00 12.08
CA GLN A 312 1.00 -7.57 11.58
C GLN A 312 2.20 -6.92 12.28
N ALA A 313 3.06 -7.73 12.87
CA ALA A 313 4.27 -7.27 13.54
C ALA A 313 5.34 -6.86 12.51
N LEU A 314 5.15 -5.66 11.92
CA LEU A 314 6.00 -5.08 10.88
C LEU A 314 6.21 -3.59 11.12
N HIS A 315 7.48 -3.15 11.01
CA HIS A 315 7.88 -1.76 11.23
C HIS A 315 8.97 -1.33 10.24
N ASP A 316 8.78 -0.22 9.55
CA ASP A 316 9.78 0.43 8.70
C ASP A 316 10.76 1.23 9.57
N MET A 317 11.86 0.59 9.91
CA MET A 317 12.80 1.08 10.93
C MET A 317 13.74 2.14 10.40
N THR A 318 14.17 2.05 9.13
CA THR A 318 15.17 2.99 8.59
C THR A 318 14.79 3.49 7.22
N LEU A 319 15.09 4.77 6.99
CA LEU A 319 14.88 5.41 5.71
C LEU A 319 16.10 6.26 5.34
N GLY A 320 16.77 5.91 4.24
CA GLY A 320 17.91 6.64 3.68
C GLY A 320 17.65 7.06 2.25
N PHE A 321 18.00 8.30 1.94
CA PHE A 321 17.89 8.90 0.61
C PHE A 321 18.85 10.08 0.46
N VAL A 322 19.01 10.58 -0.77
CA VAL A 322 19.78 11.79 -1.04
C VAL A 322 18.84 13.00 -1.01
N HIS A 323 19.20 14.02 -0.27
CA HIS A 323 18.41 15.25 -0.17
C HIS A 323 18.27 15.92 -1.55
N PRO A 324 17.03 16.23 -2.01
CA PRO A 324 16.77 16.64 -3.39
C PRO A 324 17.44 17.97 -3.79
N ARG A 325 17.72 18.87 -2.84
CA ARG A 325 18.35 20.17 -3.10
C ARG A 325 19.84 20.17 -2.81
N THR A 326 20.25 19.64 -1.64
CA THR A 326 21.66 19.73 -1.19
C THR A 326 22.55 18.65 -1.76
N GLY A 327 21.95 17.51 -2.16
CA GLY A 327 22.70 16.33 -2.60
C GLY A 327 23.35 15.54 -1.46
N GLU A 328 23.08 15.89 -0.21
CA GLU A 328 23.61 15.20 0.98
C GLU A 328 22.88 13.88 1.23
N GLU A 329 23.60 12.84 1.63
CA GLU A 329 22.98 11.59 2.11
C GLU A 329 22.31 11.84 3.45
N MET A 330 21.01 11.51 3.51
CA MET A 330 20.21 11.56 4.73
C MET A 330 19.86 10.14 5.17
N PHE A 331 19.89 9.91 6.48
CA PHE A 331 19.56 8.62 7.05
C PHE A 331 18.82 8.80 8.38
N PHE A 332 17.65 8.19 8.48
CA PHE A 332 16.78 8.26 9.64
C PHE A 332 16.52 6.87 10.20
N THR A 333 16.31 6.81 11.52
CA THR A 333 15.93 5.59 12.22
C THR A 333 14.73 5.87 13.13
N SER A 334 13.80 4.92 13.19
CA SER A 334 12.70 4.91 14.14
C SER A 334 12.84 3.68 15.04
N PRO A 335 12.82 3.81 16.37
CA PRO A 335 12.85 2.66 17.25
C PRO A 335 11.60 1.80 17.04
N LEU A 336 11.69 0.52 17.40
CA LEU A 336 10.53 -0.37 17.42
C LEU A 336 9.44 0.26 18.32
N PRO A 337 8.19 0.29 17.84
CA PRO A 337 7.07 0.79 18.62
C PRO A 337 6.81 -0.13 19.82
N GLU A 338 6.17 0.44 20.85
CA GLU A 338 5.96 -0.22 22.14
C GLU A 338 5.24 -1.57 22.03
N ASP A 339 4.24 -1.68 21.15
CA ASP A 339 3.50 -2.92 20.91
C ASP A 339 4.42 -4.04 20.41
N MET A 340 5.33 -3.77 19.48
CA MET A 340 6.29 -4.75 18.98
C MET A 340 7.40 -5.06 20.00
N THR A 341 7.88 -4.04 20.73
CA THR A 341 8.88 -4.24 21.78
C THR A 341 8.33 -5.16 22.87
N ASN A 342 7.15 -4.84 23.39
CA ASN A 342 6.47 -5.65 24.41
C ASN A 342 6.17 -7.08 23.91
N LEU A 343 5.80 -7.23 22.65
CA LEU A 343 5.59 -8.56 22.05
C LEU A 343 6.88 -9.38 22.03
N ILE A 344 7.98 -8.80 21.56
CA ILE A 344 9.28 -9.46 21.49
C ILE A 344 9.76 -9.86 22.89
N ASP A 345 9.62 -8.97 23.88
CA ASP A 345 10.00 -9.25 25.27
C ASP A 345 9.17 -10.38 25.91
N LYS A 346 7.88 -10.46 25.58
CA LYS A 346 7.05 -11.61 25.98
C LYS A 346 7.60 -12.93 25.43
N TRP A 347 8.02 -12.97 24.17
CA TRP A 347 8.60 -14.16 23.57
C TRP A 347 9.98 -14.50 24.14
N ARG A 348 10.83 -13.51 24.43
CA ARG A 348 12.11 -13.70 25.13
C ARG A 348 11.90 -14.35 26.50
N ASN A 349 10.98 -13.78 27.29
CA ASN A 349 10.65 -14.31 28.61
C ASN A 349 10.05 -15.72 28.52
N TYR A 350 9.24 -16.02 27.52
CA TYR A 350 8.71 -17.36 27.31
C TYR A 350 9.83 -18.37 27.01
N LEU A 351 10.80 -18.00 26.20
CA LEU A 351 11.95 -18.87 25.85
C LEU A 351 12.83 -19.12 27.08
N SER A 352 13.22 -18.07 27.83
CA SER A 352 14.05 -18.17 29.04
C SER A 352 13.43 -19.10 30.08
N ASN A 353 12.15 -18.95 30.38
CA ASN A 353 11.43 -19.82 31.30
C ASN A 353 11.31 -21.28 30.83
N ARG A 354 11.58 -21.57 29.58
CA ARG A 354 11.55 -22.93 29.01
C ARG A 354 12.90 -23.62 29.06
N GLU A 355 13.98 -22.86 29.03
CA GLU A 355 15.33 -23.34 29.14
C GLU A 355 15.71 -23.68 30.60
N GLU A 356 14.96 -23.16 31.57
CA GLU A 356 15.12 -23.45 33.00
C GLU A 356 14.39 -24.74 33.48
N LEU A 357 13.58 -25.37 32.60
CA LEU A 357 12.82 -26.62 32.85
C LEU A 357 13.46 -27.81 32.11
#